data_756154bddf20a438038bb731f60c97c0
#
_entry.id   756154bddf20a438038bb731f60c97c0
#
_cell.length_a   1.000
_cell.length_b   1.000
_cell.length_c   1.000
_cell.angle_alpha   90.00
_cell.angle_beta   90.00
_cell.angle_gamma   90.00
#
_symmetry.space_group_name_H-M   'P 1'
#
loop_
_entity.id
_entity.type
_entity.pdbx_description
1 polymer ?
#
loop_
_entity_poly.entity_id
_entity_poly.type
_entity_poly.pdbx_seq_one_letter_code
_entity_poly.pdbx_strand_id
1 'polypeptide(L)'
;MFIKKKIIPFLVIIHICITTLSNVLVSIPLTLYNYKITWAAFSFPMVVVATDLTVRLLGKAIAQKIISYSYPLAIISSVLILYVESNPISVSIRIGLASATAYALGILIDINAFQFIRDRYSRWWLAPALSTIISNIIDSYIFFATAFLGSDNQYMASNWLEIAGSQAVIKIIIGLIFFLPVYGVLLNFISKRITNFN
;
A
#
# COMPACT_ATOMS: atom_id res chain seq x y z
N MET A 1 -8.31 -22.66 -16.14
CA MET A 1 -7.12 -22.87 -15.29
C MET A 1 -5.85 -22.20 -15.86
N PHE A 2 -5.65 -22.20 -17.19
CA PHE A 2 -4.46 -21.60 -17.87
C PHE A 2 -4.32 -20.06 -17.69
N ILE A 3 -5.43 -19.32 -17.76
CA ILE A 3 -5.43 -17.84 -17.65
C ILE A 3 -4.96 -17.39 -16.23
N LYS A 4 -5.39 -18.07 -15.18
CA LYS A 4 -4.97 -17.75 -13.80
C LYS A 4 -3.46 -17.93 -13.58
N LYS A 5 -2.80 -18.90 -14.23
CA LYS A 5 -1.35 -19.11 -14.09
C LYS A 5 -0.49 -18.00 -14.70
N LYS A 6 -0.96 -17.31 -15.75
CA LYS A 6 -0.24 -16.19 -16.37
C LYS A 6 -0.50 -14.83 -15.70
N ILE A 7 -1.67 -14.67 -15.08
CA ILE A 7 -2.05 -13.40 -14.44
C ILE A 7 -1.30 -13.18 -13.12
N ILE A 8 -1.06 -14.23 -12.32
CA ILE A 8 -0.39 -14.09 -11.01
C ILE A 8 1.00 -13.44 -11.14
N PRO A 9 1.95 -13.92 -11.97
CA PRO A 9 3.26 -13.30 -12.09
C PRO A 9 3.17 -11.85 -12.60
N PHE A 10 2.25 -11.57 -13.50
CA PHE A 10 2.03 -10.20 -13.98
C PHE A 10 1.57 -9.25 -12.86
N LEU A 11 0.62 -9.68 -12.03
CA LEU A 11 0.17 -8.90 -10.88
C LEU A 11 1.26 -8.75 -9.81
N VAL A 12 2.07 -9.80 -9.57
CA VAL A 12 3.25 -9.72 -8.68
C VAL A 12 4.21 -8.65 -9.18
N ILE A 13 4.53 -8.62 -10.47
CA ILE A 13 5.40 -7.60 -11.07
C ILE A 13 4.81 -6.20 -10.88
N ILE A 14 3.50 -6.01 -11.12
CA ILE A 14 2.83 -4.72 -10.90
C ILE A 14 2.97 -4.28 -9.44
N HIS A 15 2.70 -5.15 -8.47
CA HIS A 15 2.85 -4.82 -7.06
C HIS A 15 4.28 -4.44 -6.71
N ILE A 16 5.27 -5.17 -7.20
CA ILE A 16 6.69 -4.86 -6.98
C ILE A 16 7.04 -3.50 -7.60
N CYS A 17 6.65 -3.24 -8.85
CA CYS A 17 6.92 -1.97 -9.51
C CYS A 17 6.32 -0.78 -8.76
N ILE A 18 5.05 -0.88 -8.34
CA ILE A 18 4.40 0.20 -7.59
C ILE A 18 5.05 0.39 -6.23
N THR A 19 5.38 -0.70 -5.52
CA THR A 19 6.05 -0.62 -4.21
C THR A 19 7.45 -0.01 -4.34
N THR A 20 8.22 -0.46 -5.32
CA THR A 20 9.56 0.10 -5.59
C THR A 20 9.49 1.59 -5.95
N LEU A 21 8.54 1.96 -6.82
CA LEU A 21 8.30 3.37 -7.13
C LEU A 21 7.94 4.18 -5.88
N SER A 22 7.06 3.64 -5.04
CA SER A 22 6.68 4.31 -3.78
C SER A 22 7.87 4.48 -2.84
N ASN A 23 8.76 3.49 -2.75
CA ASN A 23 9.97 3.59 -1.92
C ASN A 23 10.96 4.63 -2.43
N VAL A 24 11.11 4.79 -3.76
CA VAL A 24 11.88 5.90 -4.35
C VAL A 24 11.25 7.25 -4.00
N LEU A 25 9.94 7.34 -4.12
CA LEU A 25 9.20 8.58 -3.89
C LEU A 25 9.10 8.98 -2.41
N VAL A 26 9.35 8.05 -1.47
CA VAL A 26 9.45 8.38 -0.02
C VAL A 26 10.59 9.35 0.25
N SER A 27 11.69 9.25 -0.48
CA SER A 27 12.87 10.10 -0.32
C SER A 27 12.67 11.52 -0.83
N ILE A 28 11.61 11.75 -1.63
CA ILE A 28 11.34 13.07 -2.22
C ILE A 28 10.31 13.79 -1.37
N PRO A 29 10.73 14.76 -0.53
CA PRO A 29 9.82 15.51 0.32
C PRO A 29 8.96 16.48 -0.50
N LEU A 30 7.74 16.67 -0.06
CA LEU A 30 6.79 17.66 -0.56
C LEU A 30 6.22 18.44 0.62
N THR A 31 6.23 19.75 0.55
CA THR A 31 5.60 20.61 1.57
C THR A 31 4.23 21.07 1.06
N LEU A 32 3.18 20.69 1.77
CA LEU A 32 1.82 21.10 1.48
C LEU A 32 1.22 21.79 2.71
N TYR A 33 0.92 23.09 2.63
CA TYR A 33 0.34 23.88 3.73
C TYR A 33 1.02 23.65 5.10
N ASN A 34 2.34 23.73 5.16
CA ASN A 34 3.18 23.47 6.35
C ASN A 34 3.26 22.00 6.81
N TYR A 35 2.55 21.08 6.19
CA TYR A 35 2.72 19.64 6.43
C TYR A 35 3.81 19.07 5.54
N LYS A 36 4.78 18.40 6.14
CA LYS A 36 5.81 17.66 5.42
C LYS A 36 5.25 16.27 5.08
N ILE A 37 5.09 16.02 3.80
CA ILE A 37 4.69 14.73 3.23
C ILE A 37 5.75 14.27 2.24
N THR A 38 5.57 13.10 1.67
CA THR A 38 6.42 12.60 0.59
C THR A 38 5.57 12.29 -0.65
N TRP A 39 6.18 12.29 -1.82
CA TRP A 39 5.50 11.89 -3.06
C TRP A 39 4.94 10.46 -3.00
N ALA A 40 5.47 9.61 -2.13
CA ALA A 40 4.93 8.28 -1.90
C ALA A 40 3.46 8.28 -1.41
N ALA A 41 2.99 9.35 -0.78
CA ALA A 41 1.58 9.50 -0.40
C ALA A 41 0.62 9.38 -1.60
N PHE A 42 1.11 9.73 -2.81
CA PHE A 42 0.34 9.63 -4.05
C PHE A 42 0.48 8.28 -4.75
N SER A 43 1.60 7.59 -4.61
CA SER A 43 1.85 6.30 -5.28
C SER A 43 1.38 5.10 -4.46
N PHE A 44 1.52 5.14 -3.14
CA PHE A 44 1.16 4.03 -2.27
C PHE A 44 -0.31 3.57 -2.39
N PRO A 45 -1.32 4.48 -2.49
CA PRO A 45 -2.71 4.07 -2.71
C PRO A 45 -2.96 3.28 -4.00
N MET A 46 -2.06 3.37 -5.00
CA MET A 46 -2.17 2.54 -6.21
C MET A 46 -2.02 1.05 -5.91
N VAL A 47 -1.22 0.69 -4.90
CA VAL A 47 -1.11 -0.70 -4.45
C VAL A 47 -2.45 -1.19 -3.90
N VAL A 48 -3.11 -0.36 -3.09
CA VAL A 48 -4.43 -0.69 -2.50
C VAL A 48 -5.45 -0.91 -3.63
N VAL A 49 -5.53 -0.01 -4.61
CA VAL A 49 -6.43 -0.17 -5.76
C VAL A 49 -6.14 -1.47 -6.54
N ALA A 50 -4.86 -1.78 -6.79
CA ALA A 50 -4.48 -3.01 -7.47
C ALA A 50 -4.89 -4.26 -6.66
N THR A 51 -4.73 -4.20 -5.34
CA THR A 51 -5.14 -5.27 -4.41
C THR A 51 -6.65 -5.44 -4.40
N ASP A 52 -7.41 -4.37 -4.21
CA ASP A 52 -8.87 -4.37 -4.17
C ASP A 52 -9.48 -4.93 -5.47
N LEU A 53 -8.96 -4.50 -6.62
CA LEU A 53 -9.36 -5.07 -7.92
C LEU A 53 -9.03 -6.56 -8.00
N THR A 54 -7.87 -6.97 -7.50
CA THR A 54 -7.48 -8.38 -7.47
C THR A 54 -8.42 -9.20 -6.59
N VAL A 55 -8.73 -8.73 -5.38
CA VAL A 55 -9.70 -9.40 -4.48
C VAL A 55 -11.06 -9.51 -5.15
N ARG A 56 -11.53 -8.43 -5.76
CA ARG A 56 -12.86 -8.37 -6.38
C ARG A 56 -12.99 -9.28 -7.59
N LEU A 57 -11.97 -9.34 -8.44
CA LEU A 57 -12.02 -10.06 -9.71
C LEU A 57 -11.55 -11.51 -9.61
N LEU A 58 -10.54 -11.78 -8.79
CA LEU A 58 -9.87 -13.08 -8.72
C LEU A 58 -10.04 -13.77 -7.36
N GLY A 59 -10.49 -13.04 -6.34
CA GLY A 59 -10.73 -13.55 -5.00
C GLY A 59 -9.57 -13.37 -4.03
N LYS A 60 -9.90 -13.41 -2.74
CA LYS A 60 -9.00 -13.17 -1.60
C LYS A 60 -7.75 -14.07 -1.62
N ALA A 61 -7.90 -15.37 -1.89
CA ALA A 61 -6.78 -16.32 -1.88
C ALA A 61 -5.69 -15.98 -2.91
N ILE A 62 -6.08 -15.47 -4.09
CA ILE A 62 -5.12 -15.05 -5.13
C ILE A 62 -4.44 -13.76 -4.71
N ALA A 63 -5.17 -12.79 -4.14
CA ALA A 63 -4.58 -11.55 -3.65
C ALA A 63 -3.54 -11.82 -2.54
N GLN A 64 -3.86 -12.67 -1.56
CA GLN A 64 -2.92 -13.07 -0.52
C GLN A 64 -1.66 -13.73 -1.09
N LYS A 65 -1.80 -14.58 -2.11
CA LYS A 65 -0.68 -15.24 -2.76
C LYS A 65 0.23 -14.24 -3.49
N ILE A 66 -0.34 -13.23 -4.15
CA ILE A 66 0.43 -12.16 -4.80
C ILE A 66 1.26 -11.41 -3.76
N ILE A 67 0.67 -11.02 -2.64
CA ILE A 67 1.38 -10.33 -1.56
C ILE A 67 2.52 -11.18 -1.01
N SER A 68 2.28 -12.47 -0.75
CA SER A 68 3.32 -13.38 -0.26
C SER A 68 4.52 -13.49 -1.20
N TYR A 69 4.31 -13.42 -2.51
CA TYR A 69 5.41 -13.43 -3.49
C TYR A 69 6.11 -12.08 -3.64
N SER A 70 5.37 -10.98 -3.48
CA SER A 70 5.92 -9.62 -3.59
C SER A 70 6.73 -9.22 -2.35
N TYR A 71 6.41 -9.79 -1.18
CA TYR A 71 6.96 -9.38 0.12
C TYR A 71 8.50 -9.45 0.20
N PRO A 72 9.18 -10.56 -0.15
CA PRO A 72 10.63 -10.63 -0.09
C PRO A 72 11.32 -9.57 -0.95
N LEU A 73 10.76 -9.31 -2.14
CA LEU A 73 11.29 -8.32 -3.07
C LEU A 73 11.02 -6.89 -2.57
N ALA A 74 9.91 -6.65 -1.89
CA ALA A 74 9.62 -5.38 -1.24
C ALA A 74 10.64 -5.06 -0.13
N ILE A 75 11.06 -6.05 0.67
CA ILE A 75 12.12 -5.90 1.67
C ILE A 75 13.43 -5.50 0.98
N ILE A 76 13.87 -6.28 0.00
CA ILE A 76 15.13 -6.07 -0.68
C ILE A 76 15.16 -4.68 -1.34
N SER A 77 14.12 -4.31 -2.08
CA SER A 77 14.05 -3.00 -2.74
C SER A 77 14.07 -1.83 -1.74
N SER A 78 13.35 -1.95 -0.61
CA SER A 78 13.32 -0.92 0.42
C SER A 78 14.68 -0.69 1.07
N VAL A 79 15.38 -1.77 1.43
CA VAL A 79 16.72 -1.69 2.03
C VAL A 79 17.75 -1.13 1.03
N LEU A 80 17.72 -1.60 -0.22
CA LEU A 80 18.65 -1.15 -1.26
C LEU A 80 18.50 0.34 -1.56
N ILE A 81 17.28 0.83 -1.70
CA ILE A 81 17.04 2.25 -1.99
C ILE A 81 17.58 3.12 -0.87
N LEU A 82 17.25 2.80 0.39
CA LEU A 82 17.72 3.57 1.53
C LEU A 82 19.25 3.54 1.67
N TYR A 83 19.89 2.42 1.35
CA TYR A 83 21.35 2.32 1.36
C TYR A 83 22.00 3.17 0.26
N VAL A 84 21.45 3.16 -0.96
CA VAL A 84 21.94 4.00 -2.08
C VAL A 84 21.81 5.50 -1.78
N GLU A 85 20.83 5.90 -0.95
CA GLU A 85 20.68 7.29 -0.49
C GLU A 85 21.67 7.70 0.61
N SER A 86 22.76 6.94 0.79
CA SER A 86 23.83 7.23 1.74
C SER A 86 23.44 7.20 3.22
N ASN A 87 22.38 6.48 3.56
CA ASN A 87 22.04 6.21 4.95
C ASN A 87 22.97 5.14 5.55
N PRO A 88 23.29 5.20 6.86
CA PRO A 88 23.98 4.10 7.54
C PRO A 88 23.23 2.78 7.35
N ILE A 89 23.95 1.69 7.15
CA ILE A 89 23.36 0.37 6.86
C ILE A 89 22.35 -0.08 7.94
N SER A 90 22.61 0.22 9.20
CA SER A 90 21.71 -0.08 10.33
C SER A 90 20.37 0.64 10.21
N VAL A 91 20.41 1.93 9.83
CA VAL A 91 19.21 2.76 9.61
C VAL A 91 18.46 2.25 8.37
N SER A 92 19.17 1.95 7.28
CA SER A 92 18.58 1.42 6.04
C SER A 92 17.85 0.10 6.28
N ILE A 93 18.46 -0.83 7.04
CA ILE A 93 17.84 -2.10 7.40
C ILE A 93 16.60 -1.86 8.26
N ARG A 94 16.70 -1.03 9.30
CA ARG A 94 15.59 -0.76 10.22
C ARG A 94 14.38 -0.17 9.48
N ILE A 95 14.58 0.90 8.71
CA ILE A 95 13.51 1.57 7.98
C ILE A 95 12.98 0.67 6.84
N GLY A 96 13.86 -0.03 6.13
CA GLY A 96 13.48 -0.95 5.07
C GLY A 96 12.61 -2.11 5.58
N LEU A 97 12.98 -2.73 6.71
CA LEU A 97 12.17 -3.77 7.35
C LEU A 97 10.85 -3.21 7.88
N ALA A 98 10.86 -2.01 8.48
CA ALA A 98 9.65 -1.35 8.94
C ALA A 98 8.67 -1.08 7.77
N SER A 99 9.19 -0.55 6.65
CA SER A 99 8.40 -0.29 5.45
C SER A 99 7.79 -1.58 4.87
N ALA A 100 8.61 -2.62 4.72
CA ALA A 100 8.13 -3.90 4.20
C ALA A 100 7.12 -4.56 5.13
N THR A 101 7.33 -4.51 6.45
CA THR A 101 6.40 -5.07 7.44
C THR A 101 5.07 -4.33 7.45
N ALA A 102 5.09 -3.00 7.48
CA ALA A 102 3.90 -2.17 7.41
C ALA A 102 3.12 -2.44 6.11
N TYR A 103 3.82 -2.48 4.96
CA TYR A 103 3.24 -2.85 3.68
C TYR A 103 2.53 -4.21 3.72
N ALA A 104 3.24 -5.26 4.17
CA ALA A 104 2.67 -6.61 4.17
C ALA A 104 1.44 -6.71 5.10
N LEU A 105 1.53 -6.18 6.33
CA LEU A 105 0.42 -6.21 7.27
C LEU A 105 -0.73 -5.31 6.83
N GLY A 106 -0.44 -4.10 6.35
CA GLY A 106 -1.43 -3.16 5.83
C GLY A 106 -2.25 -3.78 4.70
N ILE A 107 -1.59 -4.38 3.70
CA ILE A 107 -2.26 -5.01 2.56
C ILE A 107 -3.01 -6.30 2.96
N LEU A 108 -2.46 -7.12 3.87
CA LEU A 108 -3.19 -8.30 4.35
C LEU A 108 -4.46 -7.92 5.11
N ILE A 109 -4.41 -6.85 5.90
CA ILE A 109 -5.58 -6.31 6.60
C ILE A 109 -6.56 -5.73 5.59
N ASP A 110 -6.08 -4.97 4.60
CA ASP A 110 -6.90 -4.44 3.52
C ASP A 110 -7.68 -5.54 2.79
N ILE A 111 -7.01 -6.60 2.35
CA ILE A 111 -7.64 -7.77 1.70
C ILE A 111 -8.75 -8.37 2.58
N ASN A 112 -8.50 -8.51 3.89
CA ASN A 112 -9.48 -9.09 4.80
C ASN A 112 -10.66 -8.15 5.04
N ALA A 113 -10.39 -6.87 5.30
CA ALA A 113 -11.40 -5.84 5.51
C ALA A 113 -12.27 -5.65 4.25
N PHE A 114 -11.63 -5.54 3.08
CA PHE A 114 -12.32 -5.43 1.81
C PHE A 114 -13.29 -6.60 1.59
N GLN A 115 -12.82 -7.85 1.73
CA GLN A 115 -13.66 -9.02 1.52
C GLN A 115 -14.82 -9.06 2.52
N PHE A 116 -14.55 -8.81 3.80
CA PHE A 116 -15.56 -8.80 4.86
C PHE A 116 -16.66 -7.77 4.59
N ILE A 117 -16.29 -6.56 4.18
CA ILE A 117 -17.25 -5.48 3.90
C ILE A 117 -18.04 -5.80 2.63
N ARG A 118 -17.33 -6.27 1.58
CA ARG A 118 -17.96 -6.63 0.31
C ARG A 118 -19.01 -7.74 0.45
N ASP A 119 -18.78 -8.73 1.32
CA ASP A 119 -19.70 -9.84 1.53
C ASP A 119 -21.00 -9.40 2.25
N ARG A 120 -20.94 -8.25 2.96
CA ARG A 120 -22.09 -7.71 3.70
C ARG A 120 -22.83 -6.59 2.98
N TYR A 121 -22.15 -5.85 2.12
CA TYR A 121 -22.71 -4.66 1.48
C TYR A 121 -22.54 -4.73 -0.04
N SER A 122 -23.63 -4.50 -0.76
CA SER A 122 -23.66 -4.56 -2.24
C SER A 122 -23.11 -3.31 -2.91
N ARG A 123 -22.95 -2.19 -2.20
CA ARG A 123 -22.46 -0.93 -2.77
C ARG A 123 -20.99 -1.06 -3.16
N TRP A 124 -20.69 -0.80 -4.44
CA TRP A 124 -19.37 -1.02 -5.03
C TRP A 124 -18.23 -0.24 -4.37
N TRP A 125 -18.51 0.96 -3.85
CA TRP A 125 -17.53 1.87 -3.27
C TRP A 125 -17.26 1.64 -1.78
N LEU A 126 -18.17 0.99 -1.06
CA LEU A 126 -18.10 0.88 0.40
C LEU A 126 -16.92 0.00 0.85
N ALA A 127 -16.72 -1.12 0.18
CA ALA A 127 -15.61 -2.02 0.50
C ALA A 127 -14.25 -1.33 0.29
N PRO A 128 -13.91 -0.77 -0.90
CA PRO A 128 -12.62 -0.10 -1.08
C PRO A 128 -12.47 1.15 -0.21
N ALA A 129 -13.54 1.90 0.09
CA ALA A 129 -13.44 3.08 0.94
C ALA A 129 -13.06 2.71 2.39
N LEU A 130 -13.78 1.77 2.99
CA LEU A 130 -13.54 1.38 4.39
C LEU A 130 -12.25 0.58 4.56
N SER A 131 -11.90 -0.31 3.62
CA SER A 131 -10.64 -1.04 3.67
C SER A 131 -9.45 -0.08 3.55
N THR A 132 -9.52 0.92 2.66
CA THR A 132 -8.51 1.97 2.54
C THR A 132 -8.32 2.75 3.84
N ILE A 133 -9.39 3.12 4.54
CA ILE A 133 -9.29 3.81 5.83
C ILE A 133 -8.56 2.94 6.84
N ILE A 134 -9.02 1.70 7.02
CA ILE A 134 -8.47 0.77 8.02
C ILE A 134 -7.00 0.47 7.72
N SER A 135 -6.67 0.12 6.47
CA SER A 135 -5.31 -0.26 6.08
C SER A 135 -4.32 0.89 6.19
N ASN A 136 -4.70 2.12 5.81
CA ASN A 136 -3.81 3.28 5.92
C ASN A 136 -3.53 3.69 7.36
N ILE A 137 -4.50 3.58 8.27
CA ILE A 137 -4.27 3.81 9.70
C ILE A 137 -3.24 2.80 10.20
N ILE A 138 -3.49 1.52 10.00
CA ILE A 138 -2.65 0.43 10.53
C ILE A 138 -1.25 0.47 9.92
N ASP A 139 -1.15 0.63 8.59
CA ASP A 139 0.12 0.78 7.88
C ASP A 139 0.97 1.93 8.45
N SER A 140 0.37 3.11 8.61
CA SER A 140 1.09 4.28 9.10
C SER A 140 1.59 4.08 10.53
N TYR A 141 0.75 3.59 11.44
CA TYR A 141 1.15 3.38 12.83
C TYR A 141 2.19 2.27 12.97
N ILE A 142 2.06 1.16 12.24
CA ILE A 142 3.06 0.08 12.23
C ILE A 142 4.40 0.60 11.71
N PHE A 143 4.39 1.33 10.58
CA PHE A 143 5.61 1.87 9.99
C PHE A 143 6.33 2.79 10.96
N PHE A 144 5.66 3.84 11.45
CA PHE A 144 6.31 4.83 12.31
C PHE A 144 6.74 4.26 13.66
N ALA A 145 5.98 3.33 14.25
CA ALA A 145 6.38 2.65 15.46
C ALA A 145 7.64 1.80 15.25
N THR A 146 7.68 0.96 14.22
CA THR A 146 8.82 0.08 13.96
C THR A 146 10.07 0.82 13.50
N ALA A 147 9.90 1.87 12.68
CA ALA A 147 11.01 2.64 12.15
C ALA A 147 11.63 3.58 13.21
N PHE A 148 10.82 4.23 14.04
CA PHE A 148 11.28 5.38 14.81
C PHE A 148 11.15 5.27 16.32
N LEU A 149 10.30 4.39 16.87
CA LEU A 149 10.22 4.22 18.32
C LEU A 149 11.57 3.74 18.89
N GLY A 150 12.18 4.56 19.75
CA GLY A 150 13.51 4.29 20.29
C GLY A 150 14.65 4.34 19.26
N SER A 151 14.52 5.12 18.19
CA SER A 151 15.60 5.39 17.24
C SER A 151 16.51 6.52 17.72
N ASP A 152 17.72 6.59 17.16
CA ASP A 152 18.69 7.67 17.44
C ASP A 152 18.20 9.03 16.92
N ASN A 153 17.25 9.06 16.01
CA ASN A 153 16.59 10.30 15.57
C ASN A 153 15.58 10.75 16.62
N GLN A 154 16.03 11.56 17.59
CA GLN A 154 15.21 12.03 18.71
C GLN A 154 13.93 12.71 18.31
N TYR A 155 13.94 13.52 17.22
CA TYR A 155 12.74 14.19 16.72
C TYR A 155 11.68 13.18 16.27
N MET A 156 12.07 12.22 15.45
CA MET A 156 11.16 11.19 14.95
C MET A 156 10.70 10.26 16.07
N ALA A 157 11.62 9.89 17.00
CA ALA A 157 11.31 9.03 18.13
C ALA A 157 10.32 9.66 19.12
N SER A 158 10.39 10.99 19.32
CA SER A 158 9.48 11.70 20.22
C SER A 158 8.11 11.99 19.60
N ASN A 159 8.06 12.17 18.27
CA ASN A 159 6.84 12.62 17.57
C ASN A 159 6.23 11.54 16.66
N TRP A 160 6.70 10.30 16.72
CA TRP A 160 6.27 9.24 15.78
C TRP A 160 4.75 9.04 15.74
N LEU A 161 4.07 9.16 16.88
CA LEU A 161 2.63 8.96 17.00
C LEU A 161 1.84 10.03 16.26
N GLU A 162 2.22 11.31 16.43
CA GLU A 162 1.60 12.45 15.74
C GLU A 162 1.87 12.40 14.24
N ILE A 163 3.11 12.08 13.86
CA ILE A 163 3.49 11.95 12.45
C ILE A 163 2.74 10.79 11.79
N ALA A 164 2.60 9.65 12.48
CA ALA A 164 1.81 8.51 11.97
C ALA A 164 0.35 8.90 11.72
N GLY A 165 -0.28 9.62 12.67
CA GLY A 165 -1.64 10.11 12.53
C GLY A 165 -1.82 11.07 11.35
N SER A 166 -0.93 12.05 11.21
CA SER A 166 -0.96 13.00 10.09
C SER A 166 -0.79 12.31 8.74
N GLN A 167 0.15 11.35 8.64
CA GLN A 167 0.35 10.56 7.43
C GLN A 167 -0.87 9.69 7.10
N ALA A 168 -1.48 9.06 8.10
CA ALA A 168 -2.69 8.26 7.90
C ALA A 168 -3.83 9.10 7.34
N VAL A 169 -4.08 10.28 7.91
CA VAL A 169 -5.13 11.21 7.45
C VAL A 169 -4.89 11.63 6.00
N ILE A 170 -3.66 12.03 5.66
CA ILE A 170 -3.33 12.47 4.29
C ILE A 170 -3.50 11.32 3.30
N LYS A 171 -3.00 10.12 3.62
CA LYS A 171 -3.17 8.92 2.77
C LYS A 171 -4.65 8.58 2.56
N ILE A 172 -5.49 8.68 3.61
CA ILE A 172 -6.93 8.43 3.51
C ILE A 172 -7.60 9.45 2.60
N ILE A 173 -7.31 10.74 2.78
CA ILE A 173 -7.88 11.81 1.94
C ILE A 173 -7.52 11.58 0.48
N ILE A 174 -6.24 11.32 0.18
CA ILE A 174 -5.78 11.03 -1.17
C ILE A 174 -6.44 9.76 -1.71
N GLY A 175 -6.50 8.70 -0.91
CA GLY A 175 -7.15 7.44 -1.26
C GLY A 175 -8.62 7.61 -1.65
N LEU A 176 -9.38 8.34 -0.85
CA LEU A 176 -10.82 8.53 -1.07
C LEU A 176 -11.11 9.52 -2.21
N ILE A 177 -10.36 10.60 -2.33
CA ILE A 177 -10.64 11.65 -3.33
C ILE A 177 -10.15 11.26 -4.73
N PHE A 178 -8.95 10.66 -4.83
CA PHE A 178 -8.35 10.36 -6.13
C PHE A 178 -8.50 8.88 -6.52
N PHE A 179 -8.19 7.97 -5.60
CA PHE A 179 -8.08 6.55 -5.95
C PHE A 179 -9.40 5.79 -5.92
N LEU A 180 -10.34 6.17 -5.08
CA LEU A 180 -11.67 5.55 -5.08
C LEU A 180 -12.43 5.80 -6.40
N PRO A 181 -12.46 7.01 -6.99
CA PRO A 181 -13.00 7.21 -8.34
C PRO A 181 -12.27 6.40 -9.42
N VAL A 182 -10.92 6.37 -9.38
CA VAL A 182 -10.12 5.57 -10.32
C VAL A 182 -10.46 4.09 -10.22
N TYR A 183 -10.60 3.55 -9.01
CA TYR A 183 -11.08 2.18 -8.79
C TYR A 183 -12.43 1.93 -9.46
N GLY A 184 -13.39 2.83 -9.30
CA GLY A 184 -14.73 2.73 -9.92
C GLY A 184 -14.68 2.68 -11.45
N VAL A 185 -13.87 3.55 -12.05
CA VAL A 185 -13.66 3.58 -13.51
C VAL A 185 -13.01 2.28 -14.00
N LEU A 186 -11.93 1.84 -13.36
CA LEU A 186 -11.24 0.60 -13.70
C LEU A 186 -12.14 -0.63 -13.53
N LEU A 187 -12.90 -0.68 -12.45
CA LEU A 187 -13.85 -1.76 -12.21
C LEU A 187 -14.89 -1.85 -13.34
N ASN A 188 -15.49 -0.73 -13.74
CA ASN A 188 -16.48 -0.69 -14.81
C ASN A 188 -15.85 -1.13 -16.15
N PHE A 189 -14.66 -0.63 -16.47
CA PHE A 189 -13.94 -0.97 -17.68
C PHE A 189 -13.60 -2.47 -17.78
N ILE A 190 -13.05 -3.04 -16.70
CA ILE A 190 -12.65 -4.45 -16.66
C ILE A 190 -13.86 -5.37 -16.66
N SER A 191 -14.92 -5.03 -15.88
CA SER A 191 -16.15 -5.81 -15.84
C SER A 191 -16.81 -5.92 -17.20
N LYS A 192 -16.90 -4.82 -17.95
CA LYS A 192 -17.45 -4.82 -19.31
C LYS A 192 -16.64 -5.70 -20.27
N ARG A 193 -15.31 -5.72 -20.14
CA ARG A 193 -14.47 -6.58 -20.98
C ARG A 193 -14.67 -8.07 -20.66
N ILE A 194 -14.76 -8.42 -19.37
CA ILE A 194 -14.98 -9.83 -18.97
C ILE A 194 -16.35 -10.32 -19.44
N THR A 195 -17.41 -9.49 -19.39
CA THR A 195 -18.75 -9.85 -19.83
C THR A 195 -18.83 -10.02 -21.35
N ASN A 196 -18.03 -9.28 -22.12
CA ASN A 196 -18.01 -9.39 -23.59
C ASN A 196 -17.17 -10.59 -24.12
N PHE A 197 -16.46 -11.31 -23.25
CA PHE A 197 -15.70 -12.53 -23.59
C PHE A 197 -16.39 -13.84 -23.18
N ASN A 198 -17.56 -13.75 -22.52
CA ASN A 198 -18.46 -14.88 -22.23
C ASN A 198 -19.71 -14.80 -23.11
#